data_1636efb909a73781a3885241886ca049
#
_entry.id   1636efb909a73781a3885241886ca049
#
_cell.length_a   1.000
_cell.length_b   1.000
_cell.length_c   1.000
_cell.angle_alpha   90.00
_cell.angle_beta   90.00
_cell.angle_gamma   90.00
#
_symmetry.space_group_name_H-M   'P 1'
#
loop_
_entity.id
_entity.type
_entity.pdbx_description
1 polymer ?
#
loop_
_entity_poly.entity_id
_entity_poly.type
_entity_poly.pdbx_seq_one_letter_code
_entity_poly.pdbx_strand_id
1 'polypeptide(L)'
;ELSPEEQETYNYDWVDTGLTTFNWLHYGNKQQSDYSGLQRGYVDLAASMGWTYTLLDAGWNENLDEDVFLSFVEYAHGKGIKVIVWASAYGTFAKGNYDNLCVKLDLYKSYGIDGVKVDFFDGQYVDGLKFQGEDIDSIRWYETIYQETAKRQMIVIPHGCNKPTGERRKYPHVLSREGIYGNEFHNVSSSVTINELFTRCVIGPSDFTPVVHPLGDFLTAGHQMALAVLIESGV
;
A
#
# COMPACT_ATOMS: atom_id res chain seq x y z
N GLU A 1 -8.74 -23.69 3.02
CA GLU A 1 -8.72 -23.51 4.48
C GLU A 1 -7.28 -23.72 4.95
N LEU A 2 -6.80 -22.87 5.87
CA LEU A 2 -5.50 -23.06 6.52
C LEU A 2 -5.56 -24.31 7.41
N SER A 3 -4.45 -25.06 7.48
CA SER A 3 -4.34 -26.10 8.50
C SER A 3 -4.36 -25.49 9.91
N PRO A 4 -4.76 -26.23 10.94
CA PRO A 4 -4.72 -25.72 12.31
C PRO A 4 -3.34 -25.18 12.73
N GLU A 5 -2.26 -25.81 12.26
CA GLU A 5 -0.88 -25.38 12.51
C GLU A 5 -0.56 -24.04 11.82
N GLU A 6 -1.10 -23.78 10.63
CA GLU A 6 -0.94 -22.50 9.95
C GLU A 6 -1.80 -21.39 10.57
N GLN A 7 -2.95 -21.72 11.19
CA GLN A 7 -3.79 -20.77 11.92
C GLN A 7 -3.17 -20.34 13.24
N GLU A 8 -2.42 -21.22 13.91
CA GLU A 8 -1.73 -20.89 15.16
C GLU A 8 -0.45 -20.06 14.94
N THR A 9 0.09 -20.01 13.73
CA THR A 9 1.41 -19.41 13.46
C THR A 9 1.42 -17.88 13.58
N TYR A 10 0.29 -17.22 13.35
CA TYR A 10 0.21 -15.74 13.44
C TYR A 10 -1.12 -15.30 14.06
N ASN A 11 -1.04 -14.57 15.17
CA ASN A 11 -2.18 -13.80 15.66
C ASN A 11 -2.27 -12.49 14.86
N TYR A 12 -3.41 -12.24 14.22
CA TYR A 12 -3.70 -11.05 13.42
C TYR A 12 -4.60 -10.02 14.14
N ASP A 13 -4.79 -10.12 15.46
CA ASP A 13 -5.61 -9.18 16.24
C ASP A 13 -5.08 -7.74 16.19
N TRP A 14 -3.83 -7.54 15.75
CA TRP A 14 -3.19 -6.25 15.56
C TRP A 14 -3.58 -5.57 14.24
N VAL A 15 -4.25 -6.29 13.33
CA VAL A 15 -4.61 -5.78 12.00
C VAL A 15 -5.86 -4.91 12.12
N ASP A 16 -5.70 -3.62 11.84
CA ASP A 16 -6.81 -2.69 11.69
C ASP A 16 -7.08 -2.40 10.22
N THR A 17 -8.32 -2.20 9.88
CA THR A 17 -8.75 -1.62 8.60
C THR A 17 -9.08 -0.15 8.79
N GLY A 18 -9.07 0.63 7.72
CA GLY A 18 -9.45 2.04 7.79
C GLY A 18 -8.87 2.86 6.65
N LEU A 19 -9.34 4.08 6.53
CA LEU A 19 -8.90 4.98 5.47
C LEU A 19 -7.50 5.55 5.75
N THR A 20 -6.80 5.87 4.68
CA THR A 20 -5.47 6.51 4.71
C THR A 20 -5.47 7.86 4.01
N THR A 21 -4.65 8.80 4.48
CA THR A 21 -4.27 9.94 3.67
C THR A 21 -3.19 9.54 2.68
N PHE A 22 -3.31 10.06 1.44
CA PHE A 22 -2.42 9.73 0.34
C PHE A 22 -2.22 10.94 -0.56
N ASN A 23 -1.00 11.43 -0.67
CA ASN A 23 -0.71 12.68 -1.37
C ASN A 23 0.03 12.53 -2.71
N TRP A 24 0.34 11.30 -3.11
CA TRP A 24 1.04 10.99 -4.36
C TRP A 24 0.38 11.62 -5.59
N LEU A 25 -0.93 11.53 -5.68
CA LEU A 25 -1.69 12.02 -6.84
C LEU A 25 -1.58 13.53 -7.05
N HIS A 26 -1.21 14.28 -6.01
CA HIS A 26 -1.04 15.73 -6.08
C HIS A 26 0.44 16.14 -6.20
N TYR A 27 1.33 15.48 -5.47
CA TYR A 27 2.73 15.91 -5.34
C TYR A 27 3.73 14.96 -6.03
N GLY A 28 3.32 13.73 -6.40
CA GLY A 28 4.24 12.70 -6.87
C GLY A 28 5.29 12.41 -5.81
N ASN A 29 6.53 12.18 -6.23
CA ASN A 29 7.67 12.01 -5.30
C ASN A 29 8.15 13.29 -4.63
N LYS A 30 7.61 14.45 -5.02
CA LYS A 30 7.96 15.74 -4.42
C LYS A 30 7.31 15.87 -3.05
N GLN A 31 8.05 16.37 -2.09
CA GLN A 31 7.58 16.64 -0.73
C GLN A 31 7.15 15.41 0.10
N GLN A 32 7.45 14.18 -0.36
CA GLN A 32 7.18 12.99 0.44
C GLN A 32 8.01 12.97 1.75
N SER A 33 9.16 13.63 1.76
CA SER A 33 10.06 13.81 2.91
C SER A 33 9.88 15.13 3.67
N ASP A 34 8.83 15.91 3.40
CA ASP A 34 8.50 17.10 4.20
C ASP A 34 7.78 16.73 5.51
N TYR A 35 8.52 16.16 6.44
CA TYR A 35 8.00 15.67 7.72
C TYR A 35 7.63 16.77 8.71
N SER A 36 8.18 17.97 8.55
CA SER A 36 7.92 19.09 9.45
C SER A 36 6.67 19.89 9.08
N GLY A 37 6.30 19.88 7.81
CA GLY A 37 5.20 20.66 7.26
C GLY A 37 4.09 19.80 6.68
N LEU A 38 4.21 19.45 5.41
CA LEU A 38 3.14 18.82 4.63
C LEU A 38 2.65 17.51 5.25
N GLN A 39 3.56 16.60 5.63
CA GLN A 39 3.15 15.29 6.12
C GLN A 39 2.43 15.36 7.47
N ARG A 40 2.80 16.29 8.36
CA ARG A 40 2.04 16.55 9.59
C ARG A 40 0.63 17.05 9.30
N GLY A 41 0.47 17.86 8.26
CA GLY A 41 -0.86 18.31 7.82
C GLY A 41 -1.76 17.14 7.37
N TYR A 42 -1.20 16.14 6.69
CA TYR A 42 -1.93 14.91 6.34
C TYR A 42 -2.25 14.03 7.56
N VAL A 43 -1.37 13.95 8.54
CA VAL A 43 -1.67 13.30 9.83
C VAL A 43 -2.81 14.01 10.54
N ASP A 44 -2.80 15.35 10.58
CA ASP A 44 -3.87 16.14 11.19
C ASP A 44 -5.20 15.94 10.48
N LEU A 45 -5.19 15.88 9.16
CA LEU A 45 -6.37 15.56 8.37
C LEU A 45 -6.88 14.16 8.71
N ALA A 46 -6.03 13.12 8.69
CA ALA A 46 -6.42 11.77 9.05
C ALA A 46 -7.06 11.71 10.45
N ALA A 47 -6.43 12.34 11.44
CA ALA A 47 -6.94 12.39 12.81
C ALA A 47 -8.30 13.11 12.90
N SER A 48 -8.46 14.23 12.20
CA SER A 48 -9.71 14.99 12.20
C SER A 48 -10.89 14.24 11.56
N MET A 49 -10.58 13.35 10.59
CA MET A 49 -11.54 12.54 9.86
C MET A 49 -11.79 11.17 10.53
N GLY A 50 -11.06 10.83 11.59
CA GLY A 50 -11.14 9.51 12.23
C GLY A 50 -10.59 8.40 11.35
N TRP A 51 -9.62 8.71 10.47
CA TRP A 51 -8.94 7.73 9.63
C TRP A 51 -7.81 7.06 10.39
N THR A 52 -7.38 5.90 9.91
CA THR A 52 -6.42 5.05 10.63
C THR A 52 -4.99 5.31 10.23
N TYR A 53 -4.75 5.66 8.96
CA TYR A 53 -3.42 5.65 8.37
C TYR A 53 -3.04 6.96 7.70
N THR A 54 -1.73 7.16 7.58
CA THR A 54 -1.11 8.08 6.61
C THR A 54 -0.06 7.31 5.80
N LEU A 55 -0.03 7.54 4.49
CA LEU A 55 0.90 6.86 3.58
C LEU A 55 1.90 7.84 3.00
N LEU A 56 3.17 7.55 3.21
CA LEU A 56 4.32 8.22 2.60
C LEU A 56 4.76 7.42 1.37
N ASP A 57 4.58 7.98 0.18
CA ASP A 57 4.88 7.30 -1.08
C ASP A 57 6.36 7.44 -1.51
N ALA A 58 6.70 7.00 -2.71
CA ALA A 58 8.06 7.04 -3.26
C ALA A 58 8.71 8.43 -3.08
N GLY A 59 9.94 8.45 -2.60
CA GLY A 59 10.67 9.67 -2.23
C GLY A 59 10.65 9.98 -0.73
N TRP A 60 9.90 9.23 0.07
CA TRP A 60 9.82 9.47 1.52
C TRP A 60 11.19 9.42 2.22
N ASN A 61 12.08 8.57 1.75
CA ASN A 61 13.41 8.38 2.34
C ASN A 61 14.55 9.07 1.57
N GLU A 62 14.21 9.98 0.64
CA GLU A 62 15.22 10.79 -0.03
C GLU A 62 15.87 11.77 0.95
N ASN A 63 17.19 11.66 1.11
CA ASN A 63 17.97 12.48 2.06
C ASN A 63 17.42 12.43 3.50
N LEU A 64 17.02 11.24 3.95
CA LEU A 64 16.37 11.02 5.23
C LEU A 64 17.21 11.56 6.40
N ASP A 65 16.64 12.53 7.14
CA ASP A 65 17.05 12.89 8.48
C ASP A 65 16.28 12.03 9.46
N GLU A 66 16.96 11.06 10.06
CA GLU A 66 16.32 10.06 10.92
C GLU A 66 15.66 10.69 12.15
N ASP A 67 16.26 11.70 12.77
CA ASP A 67 15.70 12.34 13.96
C ASP A 67 14.41 13.08 13.62
N VAL A 68 14.37 13.77 12.48
CA VAL A 68 13.17 14.46 11.99
C VAL A 68 12.08 13.45 11.63
N PHE A 69 12.45 12.34 10.98
CA PHE A 69 11.51 11.28 10.62
C PHE A 69 10.93 10.59 11.85
N LEU A 70 11.75 10.23 12.83
CA LEU A 70 11.30 9.63 14.09
C LEU A 70 10.33 10.55 14.83
N SER A 71 10.64 11.85 14.90
CA SER A 71 9.72 12.86 15.47
C SER A 71 8.39 12.94 14.72
N PHE A 72 8.38 12.73 13.40
CA PHE A 72 7.16 12.66 12.62
C PHE A 72 6.36 11.40 12.96
N VAL A 73 6.99 10.23 13.05
CA VAL A 73 6.30 8.97 13.41
C VAL A 73 5.70 9.06 14.82
N GLU A 74 6.46 9.59 15.79
CA GLU A 74 5.95 9.85 17.14
C GLU A 74 4.75 10.80 17.13
N TYR A 75 4.80 11.85 16.31
CA TYR A 75 3.68 12.77 16.13
C TYR A 75 2.42 12.08 15.58
N ALA A 76 2.58 11.23 14.57
CA ALA A 76 1.48 10.46 13.99
C ALA A 76 0.87 9.51 15.03
N HIS A 77 1.69 8.72 15.70
CA HIS A 77 1.25 7.79 16.76
C HIS A 77 0.60 8.52 17.94
N GLY A 78 1.12 9.70 18.32
CA GLY A 78 0.52 10.54 19.37
C GLY A 78 -0.89 11.02 19.04
N LYS A 79 -1.28 10.99 17.76
CA LYS A 79 -2.64 11.27 17.27
C LYS A 79 -3.46 10.00 16.96
N GLY A 80 -2.89 8.83 17.21
CA GLY A 80 -3.52 7.55 16.90
C GLY A 80 -3.47 7.17 15.42
N ILE A 81 -2.60 7.81 14.62
CA ILE A 81 -2.45 7.56 13.19
C ILE A 81 -1.25 6.64 12.94
N LYS A 82 -1.47 5.54 12.25
CA LYS A 82 -0.46 4.58 11.84
C LYS A 82 0.23 5.02 10.55
N VAL A 83 1.53 4.71 10.43
CA VAL A 83 2.36 5.16 9.30
C VAL A 83 2.66 4.01 8.35
N ILE A 84 2.32 4.20 7.07
CA ILE A 84 2.65 3.30 5.98
C ILE A 84 3.71 3.98 5.10
N VAL A 85 4.72 3.21 4.66
CA VAL A 85 5.74 3.72 3.73
C VAL A 85 5.79 2.90 2.46
N TRP A 86 6.16 3.56 1.37
CA TRP A 86 6.39 2.91 0.08
C TRP A 86 7.73 2.16 0.04
N ALA A 87 7.74 1.01 -0.63
CA ALA A 87 8.93 0.24 -0.95
C ALA A 87 8.76 -0.45 -2.30
N SER A 88 9.85 -0.62 -3.05
CA SER A 88 9.85 -1.40 -4.29
C SER A 88 10.18 -2.87 -4.00
N ALA A 89 9.39 -3.79 -4.55
CA ALA A 89 9.63 -5.23 -4.46
C ALA A 89 10.98 -5.65 -5.06
N TYR A 90 11.44 -4.95 -6.09
CA TYR A 90 12.72 -5.20 -6.75
C TYR A 90 13.85 -4.31 -6.24
N GLY A 91 13.62 -3.00 -6.18
CA GLY A 91 14.67 -2.04 -5.81
C GLY A 91 14.94 -2.06 -4.31
N THR A 92 13.95 -1.73 -3.49
CA THR A 92 14.13 -1.61 -2.04
C THR A 92 14.37 -2.96 -1.38
N PHE A 93 13.57 -3.97 -1.73
CA PHE A 93 13.66 -5.31 -1.13
C PHE A 93 14.57 -6.25 -1.90
N ALA A 94 15.11 -5.82 -3.06
CA ALA A 94 16.03 -6.60 -3.88
C ALA A 94 15.50 -8.02 -4.15
N LYS A 95 14.48 -8.16 -5.01
CA LYS A 95 13.77 -9.44 -5.28
C LYS A 95 14.68 -10.66 -5.20
N GLY A 96 14.26 -11.63 -4.38
CA GLY A 96 15.01 -12.87 -4.16
C GLY A 96 16.13 -12.75 -3.10
N ASN A 97 16.43 -11.56 -2.59
CA ASN A 97 17.40 -11.37 -1.51
C ASN A 97 16.69 -11.30 -0.15
N TYR A 98 16.52 -12.46 0.46
CA TYR A 98 15.84 -12.59 1.75
C TYR A 98 16.50 -11.78 2.87
N ASP A 99 17.83 -11.78 2.95
CA ASP A 99 18.55 -11.07 4.01
C ASP A 99 18.33 -9.55 3.89
N ASN A 100 18.37 -9.01 2.66
CA ASN A 100 18.09 -7.60 2.44
C ASN A 100 16.65 -7.22 2.82
N LEU A 101 15.66 -8.07 2.48
CA LEU A 101 14.27 -7.88 2.88
C LEU A 101 14.16 -7.77 4.40
N CYS A 102 14.72 -8.75 5.13
CA CYS A 102 14.68 -8.77 6.60
C CYS A 102 15.33 -7.53 7.20
N VAL A 103 16.52 -7.15 6.75
CA VAL A 103 17.23 -5.96 7.23
C VAL A 103 16.39 -4.69 7.02
N LYS A 104 15.76 -4.55 5.85
CA LYS A 104 14.91 -3.38 5.55
C LYS A 104 13.66 -3.35 6.41
N LEU A 105 12.97 -4.48 6.58
CA LEU A 105 11.78 -4.55 7.41
C LEU A 105 12.09 -4.36 8.89
N ASP A 106 13.22 -4.85 9.39
CA ASP A 106 13.68 -4.61 10.76
C ASP A 106 13.98 -3.13 11.00
N LEU A 107 14.63 -2.46 10.03
CA LEU A 107 14.85 -1.02 10.07
C LEU A 107 13.52 -0.24 10.10
N TYR A 108 12.58 -0.59 9.23
CA TYR A 108 11.26 0.06 9.20
C TYR A 108 10.51 -0.14 10.53
N LYS A 109 10.57 -1.35 11.08
CA LYS A 109 9.97 -1.63 12.39
C LYS A 109 10.64 -0.83 13.51
N SER A 110 11.96 -0.65 13.47
CA SER A 110 12.68 0.18 14.47
C SER A 110 12.31 1.66 14.40
N TYR A 111 11.87 2.14 13.24
CA TYR A 111 11.33 3.50 13.06
C TYR A 111 9.87 3.63 13.53
N GLY A 112 9.21 2.54 13.91
CA GLY A 112 7.80 2.54 14.28
C GLY A 112 6.85 2.51 13.09
N ILE A 113 7.30 2.13 11.90
CA ILE A 113 6.45 2.01 10.71
C ILE A 113 5.49 0.82 10.90
N ASP A 114 4.20 1.05 10.59
CA ASP A 114 3.11 0.10 10.81
C ASP A 114 2.74 -0.70 9.56
N GLY A 115 3.20 -0.28 8.39
CA GLY A 115 2.90 -0.97 7.15
C GLY A 115 3.76 -0.56 5.97
N VAL A 116 3.66 -1.33 4.90
CA VAL A 116 4.39 -1.09 3.65
C VAL A 116 3.46 -1.19 2.44
N LYS A 117 3.48 -0.16 1.60
CA LYS A 117 3.00 -0.23 0.22
C LYS A 117 4.14 -0.77 -0.61
N VAL A 118 4.01 -2.00 -1.09
CA VAL A 118 5.06 -2.68 -1.86
C VAL A 118 4.71 -2.64 -3.33
N ASP A 119 5.49 -1.94 -4.11
CA ASP A 119 5.23 -1.64 -5.52
C ASP A 119 6.15 -2.39 -6.48
N PHE A 120 5.77 -2.40 -7.76
CA PHE A 120 6.55 -2.98 -8.85
C PHE A 120 6.77 -4.49 -8.76
N PHE A 121 5.75 -5.24 -8.41
CA PHE A 121 5.79 -6.70 -8.52
C PHE A 121 5.71 -7.18 -9.96
N ASP A 122 5.07 -6.41 -10.83
CA ASP A 122 4.90 -6.68 -12.25
C ASP A 122 5.57 -5.63 -13.11
N GLY A 123 6.15 -6.05 -14.18
CA GLY A 123 6.53 -5.14 -15.25
C GLY A 123 7.73 -4.23 -15.02
N GLN A 124 8.41 -4.27 -13.90
CA GLN A 124 9.65 -3.54 -13.73
C GLN A 124 10.78 -4.21 -14.53
N TYR A 125 11.55 -3.40 -15.22
CA TYR A 125 12.76 -3.87 -15.90
C TYR A 125 13.93 -3.94 -14.93
N VAL A 126 14.56 -5.11 -14.84
CA VAL A 126 15.82 -5.30 -14.13
C VAL A 126 16.78 -5.96 -15.12
N ASP A 127 17.95 -5.39 -15.32
CA ASP A 127 18.96 -5.86 -16.29
C ASP A 127 18.41 -6.09 -17.71
N GLY A 128 17.47 -5.23 -18.15
CA GLY A 128 16.83 -5.33 -19.45
C GLY A 128 15.74 -6.39 -19.60
N LEU A 129 15.45 -7.13 -18.53
CA LEU A 129 14.36 -8.12 -18.48
C LEU A 129 13.14 -7.52 -17.76
N LYS A 130 11.97 -7.69 -18.38
CA LYS A 130 10.70 -7.36 -17.74
C LYS A 130 10.25 -8.54 -16.88
N PHE A 131 10.13 -8.33 -15.58
CA PHE A 131 9.53 -9.32 -14.71
C PHE A 131 8.03 -9.42 -14.93
N GLN A 132 7.54 -10.65 -14.94
CA GLN A 132 6.11 -10.92 -14.98
C GLN A 132 5.65 -11.27 -13.58
N GLY A 133 4.74 -10.46 -13.04
CA GLY A 133 4.28 -10.59 -11.65
C GLY A 133 3.51 -11.88 -11.34
N GLU A 134 3.25 -12.72 -12.35
CA GLU A 134 2.51 -13.99 -12.21
C GLU A 134 3.39 -15.23 -12.42
N ASP A 135 4.71 -15.09 -12.59
CA ASP A 135 5.62 -16.23 -12.60
C ASP A 135 5.81 -16.81 -11.18
N ILE A 136 6.27 -18.07 -11.12
CA ILE A 136 6.38 -18.79 -9.84
C ILE A 136 7.34 -18.12 -8.84
N ASP A 137 8.39 -17.47 -9.34
CA ASP A 137 9.37 -16.81 -8.48
C ASP A 137 8.81 -15.49 -7.93
N SER A 138 8.00 -14.78 -8.71
CA SER A 138 7.25 -13.61 -8.25
C SER A 138 6.22 -14.00 -7.18
N ILE A 139 5.46 -15.08 -7.40
CA ILE A 139 4.49 -15.57 -6.42
C ILE A 139 5.17 -15.96 -5.10
N ARG A 140 6.30 -16.67 -5.16
CA ARG A 140 7.10 -16.99 -3.96
C ARG A 140 7.60 -15.72 -3.25
N TRP A 141 7.95 -14.69 -4.03
CA TRP A 141 8.40 -13.43 -3.46
C TRP A 141 7.27 -12.67 -2.76
N TYR A 142 6.05 -12.67 -3.32
CA TYR A 142 4.86 -12.18 -2.61
C TYR A 142 4.70 -12.88 -1.26
N GLU A 143 4.70 -14.22 -1.24
CA GLU A 143 4.53 -14.98 -0.01
C GLU A 143 5.64 -14.71 1.01
N THR A 144 6.88 -14.59 0.56
CA THR A 144 8.02 -14.23 1.43
C THR A 144 7.81 -12.87 2.10
N ILE A 145 7.40 -11.85 1.33
CA ILE A 145 7.11 -10.52 1.87
C ILE A 145 5.96 -10.60 2.88
N TYR A 146 4.88 -11.32 2.56
CA TYR A 146 3.74 -11.45 3.47
C TYR A 146 4.11 -12.16 4.78
N GLN A 147 4.91 -13.19 4.73
CA GLN A 147 5.40 -13.88 5.93
C GLN A 147 6.28 -12.97 6.80
N GLU A 148 7.22 -12.27 6.18
CA GLU A 148 8.17 -11.43 6.91
C GLU A 148 7.51 -10.16 7.50
N THR A 149 6.53 -9.60 6.81
CA THR A 149 5.74 -8.47 7.34
C THR A 149 4.78 -8.92 8.44
N ALA A 150 4.16 -10.11 8.33
CA ALA A 150 3.34 -10.67 9.42
C ALA A 150 4.13 -10.87 10.72
N LYS A 151 5.35 -11.42 10.63
CA LYS A 151 6.25 -11.58 11.80
C LYS A 151 6.53 -10.26 12.52
N ARG A 152 6.53 -9.16 11.79
CA ARG A 152 6.82 -7.81 12.30
C ARG A 152 5.56 -7.00 12.61
N GLN A 153 4.38 -7.59 12.44
CA GLN A 153 3.09 -6.93 12.61
C GLN A 153 3.01 -5.63 11.77
N MET A 154 3.27 -5.77 10.48
CA MET A 154 3.19 -4.68 9.50
C MET A 154 2.14 -5.03 8.44
N ILE A 155 1.20 -4.14 8.18
CA ILE A 155 0.24 -4.32 7.07
C ILE A 155 0.95 -4.18 5.71
N VAL A 156 0.34 -4.77 4.68
CA VAL A 156 0.88 -4.72 3.31
C VAL A 156 -0.19 -4.29 2.32
N ILE A 157 0.20 -3.41 1.40
CA ILE A 157 -0.60 -2.99 0.24
C ILE A 157 0.24 -3.24 -1.02
N PRO A 158 0.04 -4.37 -1.74
CA PRO A 158 0.73 -4.63 -2.99
C PRO A 158 0.26 -3.70 -4.12
N HIS A 159 1.22 -3.09 -4.82
CA HIS A 159 1.04 -2.28 -6.00
C HIS A 159 1.91 -2.78 -7.17
N GLY A 160 1.63 -2.32 -8.39
CA GLY A 160 2.28 -2.88 -9.57
C GLY A 160 2.23 -4.41 -9.53
N CYS A 161 1.07 -4.99 -9.32
CA CYS A 161 0.92 -6.37 -8.88
C CYS A 161 -0.17 -7.11 -9.65
N ASN A 162 -0.17 -8.45 -9.56
CA ASN A 162 -1.23 -9.28 -10.13
C ASN A 162 -2.57 -9.08 -9.39
N LYS A 163 -3.66 -9.56 -9.99
CA LYS A 163 -4.97 -9.65 -9.32
C LYS A 163 -4.92 -10.58 -8.11
N PRO A 164 -5.80 -10.39 -7.10
CA PRO A 164 -5.85 -11.27 -5.93
C PRO A 164 -6.25 -12.69 -6.32
N THR A 165 -5.68 -13.66 -5.60
CA THR A 165 -5.93 -15.10 -5.80
C THR A 165 -6.40 -15.79 -4.52
N GLY A 166 -6.81 -15.01 -3.50
CA GLY A 166 -7.31 -15.51 -2.22
C GLY A 166 -6.29 -15.50 -1.09
N GLU A 167 -5.11 -14.96 -1.31
CA GLU A 167 -4.02 -14.88 -0.33
C GLU A 167 -4.40 -14.18 0.97
N ARG A 168 -5.36 -13.26 0.95
CA ARG A 168 -5.91 -12.61 2.16
C ARG A 168 -6.51 -13.58 3.17
N ARG A 169 -6.93 -14.76 2.74
CA ARG A 169 -7.42 -15.79 3.67
C ARG A 169 -6.30 -16.37 4.51
N LYS A 170 -5.09 -16.39 3.97
CA LYS A 170 -3.87 -16.83 4.66
C LYS A 170 -3.15 -15.67 5.34
N TYR A 171 -3.20 -14.49 4.74
CA TYR A 171 -2.49 -13.29 5.17
C TYR A 171 -3.46 -12.11 5.33
N PRO A 172 -4.26 -12.05 6.41
CA PRO A 172 -5.28 -11.02 6.63
C PRO A 172 -4.73 -9.59 6.69
N HIS A 173 -3.44 -9.39 6.96
CA HIS A 173 -2.76 -8.10 6.99
C HIS A 173 -2.44 -7.54 5.60
N VAL A 174 -2.68 -8.30 4.53
CA VAL A 174 -2.70 -7.80 3.16
C VAL A 174 -4.07 -7.15 2.92
N LEU A 175 -4.20 -5.88 3.31
CA LEU A 175 -5.50 -5.20 3.44
C LEU A 175 -6.14 -4.86 2.11
N SER A 176 -5.33 -4.39 1.16
CA SER A 176 -5.77 -3.99 -0.17
C SER A 176 -4.74 -4.41 -1.20
N ARG A 177 -5.08 -4.27 -2.48
CA ARG A 177 -4.19 -4.62 -3.58
C ARG A 177 -4.57 -3.85 -4.82
N GLU A 178 -3.59 -3.32 -5.56
CA GLU A 178 -3.86 -2.72 -6.85
C GLU A 178 -4.38 -3.77 -7.85
N GLY A 179 -3.60 -4.23 -8.77
CA GLY A 179 -4.04 -5.18 -9.81
C GLY A 179 -5.33 -4.75 -10.51
N ILE A 180 -5.52 -3.44 -10.67
CA ILE A 180 -6.67 -2.76 -11.27
C ILE A 180 -6.18 -1.55 -12.06
N TYR A 181 -6.91 -1.10 -13.07
CA TYR A 181 -6.58 0.13 -13.77
C TYR A 181 -7.11 1.34 -12.99
N GLY A 182 -6.35 1.72 -11.97
CA GLY A 182 -6.73 2.72 -10.99
C GLY A 182 -6.74 4.16 -11.47
N ASN A 183 -7.29 5.02 -10.65
CA ASN A 183 -7.52 6.42 -10.99
C ASN A 183 -6.23 7.27 -11.02
N GLU A 184 -5.10 6.74 -10.58
CA GLU A 184 -3.79 7.41 -10.70
C GLU A 184 -3.37 7.63 -12.16
N PHE A 185 -3.90 6.84 -13.09
CA PHE A 185 -3.65 7.04 -14.53
C PHE A 185 -4.39 8.25 -15.13
N HIS A 186 -5.30 8.89 -14.39
CA HIS A 186 -6.03 10.10 -14.78
C HIS A 186 -6.88 10.01 -16.07
N ASN A 187 -6.95 8.86 -16.71
CA ASN A 187 -7.68 8.65 -17.98
C ASN A 187 -8.64 7.45 -17.92
N VAL A 188 -8.97 6.98 -16.72
CA VAL A 188 -9.90 5.88 -16.53
C VAL A 188 -11.31 6.31 -16.90
N SER A 189 -11.94 5.61 -17.84
CA SER A 189 -13.30 5.93 -18.27
C SER A 189 -14.36 5.24 -17.40
N SER A 190 -15.59 5.78 -17.42
CA SER A 190 -16.72 5.19 -16.70
C SER A 190 -17.05 3.76 -17.14
N SER A 191 -16.82 3.42 -18.41
CA SER A 191 -17.01 2.05 -18.89
C SER A 191 -15.99 1.08 -18.33
N VAL A 192 -14.73 1.52 -18.16
CA VAL A 192 -13.68 0.71 -17.52
C VAL A 192 -14.05 0.45 -16.08
N THR A 193 -14.35 1.49 -15.30
CA THR A 193 -14.68 1.34 -13.88
C THR A 193 -15.90 0.46 -13.64
N ILE A 194 -16.95 0.57 -14.48
CA ILE A 194 -18.12 -0.31 -14.40
C ILE A 194 -17.73 -1.76 -14.69
N ASN A 195 -16.92 -2.02 -15.70
CA ASN A 195 -16.44 -3.37 -15.98
C ASN A 195 -15.62 -3.94 -14.82
N GLU A 196 -14.75 -3.13 -14.21
CA GLU A 196 -13.92 -3.53 -13.06
C GLU A 196 -14.75 -3.91 -11.85
N LEU A 197 -15.85 -3.21 -11.57
CA LEU A 197 -16.78 -3.56 -10.49
C LEU A 197 -17.33 -4.98 -10.62
N PHE A 198 -17.61 -5.44 -11.84
CA PHE A 198 -18.16 -6.76 -12.11
C PHE A 198 -17.13 -7.83 -12.46
N THR A 199 -15.85 -7.47 -12.52
CA THR A 199 -14.77 -8.41 -12.87
C THR A 199 -13.70 -8.43 -11.77
N ARG A 200 -12.83 -7.40 -11.73
CA ARG A 200 -11.71 -7.33 -10.80
C ARG A 200 -12.16 -7.22 -9.33
N CYS A 201 -13.17 -6.40 -9.05
CA CYS A 201 -13.58 -6.12 -7.67
C CYS A 201 -14.34 -7.29 -7.02
N VAL A 202 -14.89 -8.23 -7.81
CA VAL A 202 -15.59 -9.41 -7.26
C VAL A 202 -14.65 -10.47 -6.67
N ILE A 203 -13.34 -10.39 -6.95
CA ILE A 203 -12.35 -11.36 -6.46
C ILE A 203 -11.57 -10.88 -5.25
N GLY A 204 -11.78 -9.65 -4.83
CA GLY A 204 -11.16 -9.08 -3.62
C GLY A 204 -11.01 -7.59 -3.67
N PRO A 205 -10.62 -6.97 -2.55
CA PRO A 205 -10.47 -5.53 -2.43
C PRO A 205 -9.48 -4.96 -3.41
N SER A 206 -9.71 -3.70 -3.77
CA SER A 206 -8.95 -3.01 -4.80
C SER A 206 -8.51 -1.63 -4.32
N ASP A 207 -7.23 -1.34 -4.42
CA ASP A 207 -6.72 0.01 -4.26
C ASP A 207 -6.85 0.77 -5.59
N PHE A 208 -8.02 1.37 -5.78
CA PHE A 208 -8.40 2.10 -7.00
C PHE A 208 -8.04 3.58 -6.91
N THR A 209 -7.83 4.11 -5.72
CA THR A 209 -7.64 5.56 -5.45
C THR A 209 -8.81 6.41 -5.98
N PRO A 210 -10.05 6.24 -5.51
CA PRO A 210 -11.18 7.04 -5.95
C PRO A 210 -11.07 8.49 -5.46
N VAL A 211 -11.93 9.36 -5.99
CA VAL A 211 -12.08 10.77 -5.57
C VAL A 211 -10.80 11.60 -5.77
N VAL A 212 -10.23 11.51 -6.97
CA VAL A 212 -9.06 12.32 -7.38
C VAL A 212 -9.52 13.66 -7.95
N HIS A 213 -8.92 14.75 -7.50
CA HIS A 213 -9.15 16.10 -8.01
C HIS A 213 -7.83 16.75 -8.49
N PRO A 214 -7.85 17.58 -9.58
CA PRO A 214 -9.02 17.88 -10.40
C PRO A 214 -9.51 16.66 -11.17
N LEU A 215 -10.83 16.53 -11.29
CA LEU A 215 -11.44 15.50 -12.11
C LEU A 215 -11.01 15.70 -13.57
N GLY A 216 -10.53 14.63 -14.20
CA GLY A 216 -10.36 14.61 -15.64
C GLY A 216 -11.73 14.60 -16.36
N ASP A 217 -11.73 14.76 -17.67
CA ASP A 217 -12.96 14.77 -18.48
C ASP A 217 -13.66 13.41 -18.57
N PHE A 218 -13.09 12.37 -17.93
CA PHE A 218 -13.53 10.98 -18.10
C PHE A 218 -14.56 10.52 -17.06
N LEU A 219 -14.58 11.14 -15.86
CA LEU A 219 -15.47 10.77 -14.77
C LEU A 219 -16.09 12.02 -14.13
N THR A 220 -17.38 11.96 -13.83
CA THR A 220 -18.06 13.02 -13.08
C THR A 220 -17.74 12.93 -11.58
N ALA A 221 -17.94 14.01 -10.84
CA ALA A 221 -17.80 14.01 -9.38
C ALA A 221 -18.70 12.94 -8.71
N GLY A 222 -19.95 12.83 -9.17
CA GLY A 222 -20.88 11.81 -8.68
C GLY A 222 -20.40 10.39 -8.92
N HIS A 223 -19.81 10.12 -10.09
CA HIS A 223 -19.22 8.82 -10.41
C HIS A 223 -18.03 8.51 -9.48
N GLN A 224 -17.12 9.45 -9.28
CA GLN A 224 -15.97 9.30 -8.37
C GLN A 224 -16.42 9.01 -6.92
N MET A 225 -17.43 9.74 -6.44
CA MET A 225 -17.99 9.50 -5.10
C MET A 225 -18.65 8.12 -4.99
N ALA A 226 -19.32 7.65 -6.04
CA ALA A 226 -19.93 6.33 -6.06
C ALA A 226 -18.86 5.21 -6.00
N LEU A 227 -17.73 5.39 -6.69
CA LEU A 227 -16.63 4.41 -6.65
C LEU A 227 -16.06 4.21 -5.25
N ALA A 228 -15.97 5.27 -4.44
CA ALA A 228 -15.52 5.17 -3.05
C ALA A 228 -16.45 4.30 -2.16
N VAL A 229 -17.69 4.11 -2.58
CA VAL A 229 -18.66 3.24 -1.89
C VAL A 229 -18.71 1.85 -2.48
N LEU A 230 -18.53 1.72 -3.80
CA LEU A 230 -18.71 0.47 -4.53
C LEU A 230 -17.45 -0.40 -4.58
N ILE A 231 -16.27 0.21 -4.52
CA ILE A 231 -15.00 -0.53 -4.52
C ILE A 231 -14.59 -0.81 -3.09
N GLU A 232 -14.61 -2.08 -2.72
CA GLU A 232 -14.10 -2.51 -1.41
C GLU A 232 -12.57 -2.31 -1.36
N SER A 233 -12.10 -1.70 -0.29
CA SER A 233 -10.69 -1.66 0.08
C SER A 233 -10.55 -1.77 1.59
N GLY A 234 -9.46 -2.37 2.07
CA GLY A 234 -9.18 -2.45 3.50
C GLY A 234 -8.40 -1.24 4.03
N VAL A 235 -7.96 -0.38 3.10
CA VAL A 235 -7.19 0.86 3.38
C VAL A 235 -7.73 1.97 2.51
#